data_cee98b8eecff0f4c65703518fac3576e
#
_entry.id   cee98b8eecff0f4c65703518fac3576e
#
_cell.length_a   1.000
_cell.length_b   1.000
_cell.length_c   1.000
_cell.angle_alpha   90.00
_cell.angle_beta   90.00
_cell.angle_gamma   90.00
#
_symmetry.space_group_name_H-M   'P 1'
#
loop_
_entity.id
_entity.type
_entity.pdbx_description
1 polymer ?
#
loop_
_entity_poly.entity_id
_entity_poly.type
_entity_poly.pdbx_seq_one_letter_code
_entity_poly.pdbx_strand_id
1 'polypeptide(L)'
;MLRSALCHVAVACALLLQALPADAQSGRRAAAESYARIIDYRLLVEQAATERARDLPPSDRDAFVDFVTREVDAEMTRFYATSAMVDLFEAEELRALASFAATPEGRSALAKLPALGAILNPIIERQITDAADAFQPPR
;
A
#
# COMPACT_ATOMS: atom_id res chain seq x y z
N MET A 1 33.12 -33.25 30.47
CA MET A 1 31.71 -33.49 30.15
C MET A 1 30.87 -32.20 30.30
N LEU A 2 31.39 -31.02 29.90
CA LEU A 2 30.69 -29.72 30.09
C LEU A 2 30.41 -28.96 28.76
N ARG A 3 30.64 -29.57 27.62
CA ARG A 3 30.48 -28.91 26.29
C ARG A 3 29.20 -29.28 25.55
N SER A 4 28.41 -30.25 26.02
CA SER A 4 27.18 -30.68 25.35
C SER A 4 25.92 -29.95 25.79
N ALA A 5 25.91 -29.22 26.93
CA ALA A 5 24.73 -28.59 27.47
C ALA A 5 24.46 -27.17 26.88
N LEU A 6 25.49 -26.50 26.33
CA LEU A 6 25.31 -25.15 25.77
C LEU A 6 24.70 -25.11 24.37
N CYS A 7 24.76 -26.21 23.62
CA CYS A 7 24.22 -26.24 22.24
C CYS A 7 22.70 -26.43 22.17
N HIS A 8 22.06 -26.97 23.21
CA HIS A 8 20.63 -27.25 23.21
C HIS A 8 19.75 -26.04 23.61
N VAL A 9 20.33 -25.05 24.29
CA VAL A 9 19.59 -23.83 24.69
C VAL A 9 19.49 -22.85 23.52
N ALA A 10 20.49 -22.81 22.64
CA ALA A 10 20.48 -21.87 21.50
C ALA A 10 19.48 -22.25 20.39
N VAL A 11 19.16 -23.55 20.25
CA VAL A 11 18.19 -24.03 19.23
C VAL A 11 16.75 -23.81 19.66
N ALA A 12 16.46 -23.84 20.98
CA ALA A 12 15.11 -23.61 21.51
C ALA A 12 14.65 -22.14 21.40
N CYS A 13 15.57 -21.17 21.47
CA CYS A 13 15.23 -19.74 21.30
C CYS A 13 14.92 -19.32 19.85
N ALA A 14 15.46 -20.05 18.85
CA ALA A 14 15.25 -19.70 17.44
C ALA A 14 13.88 -20.14 16.89
N LEU A 15 13.18 -21.06 17.57
CA LEU A 15 11.88 -21.58 17.15
C LEU A 15 10.68 -20.83 17.72
N LEU A 16 10.89 -19.86 18.63
CA LEU A 16 9.82 -19.07 19.21
C LEU A 16 9.48 -17.79 18.43
N LEU A 17 10.17 -17.50 17.33
CA LEU A 17 10.00 -16.24 16.60
C LEU A 17 9.08 -16.31 15.38
N GLN A 18 8.39 -17.43 15.08
CA GLN A 18 7.67 -17.54 13.80
C GLN A 18 6.31 -18.27 13.83
N ALA A 19 5.55 -18.13 14.87
CA ALA A 19 4.15 -18.51 14.78
C ALA A 19 3.26 -17.40 15.33
N LEU A 20 2.99 -16.40 14.48
CA LEU A 20 1.72 -15.70 14.64
C LEU A 20 0.63 -16.78 14.62
N PRO A 21 -0.26 -16.85 15.62
CA PRO A 21 -1.29 -17.86 15.63
C PRO A 21 -2.08 -17.76 14.33
N ALA A 22 -2.38 -18.92 13.71
CA ALA A 22 -3.13 -18.98 12.44
C ALA A 22 -4.44 -18.16 12.48
N ASP A 23 -5.01 -18.01 13.66
CA ASP A 23 -6.20 -17.19 13.93
C ASP A 23 -5.95 -15.69 13.72
N ALA A 24 -4.78 -15.17 14.10
CA ALA A 24 -4.44 -13.75 13.89
C ALA A 24 -4.25 -13.45 12.41
N GLN A 25 -3.64 -14.36 11.66
CA GLN A 25 -3.45 -14.20 10.22
C GLN A 25 -4.78 -14.32 9.46
N SER A 26 -5.65 -15.25 9.85
CA SER A 26 -6.98 -15.39 9.26
C SER A 26 -7.85 -14.17 9.53
N GLY A 27 -7.81 -13.61 10.74
CA GLY A 27 -8.51 -12.38 11.10
C GLY A 27 -8.01 -11.16 10.33
N ARG A 28 -6.69 -11.05 10.11
CA ARG A 28 -6.09 -9.97 9.30
C ARG A 28 -6.50 -10.08 7.83
N ARG A 29 -6.46 -11.29 7.25
CA ARG A 29 -6.93 -11.53 5.89
C ARG A 29 -8.40 -11.16 5.71
N ALA A 30 -9.28 -11.61 6.60
CA ALA A 30 -10.72 -11.29 6.55
C ALA A 30 -10.97 -9.77 6.64
N ALA A 31 -10.21 -9.06 7.48
CA ALA A 31 -10.29 -7.61 7.60
C ALA A 31 -9.79 -6.90 6.32
N ALA A 32 -8.68 -7.37 5.72
CA ALA A 32 -8.15 -6.87 4.45
C ALA A 32 -9.15 -7.06 3.31
N GLU A 33 -9.75 -8.25 3.18
CA GLU A 33 -10.78 -8.53 2.18
C GLU A 33 -12.03 -7.66 2.38
N SER A 34 -12.42 -7.40 3.64
CA SER A 34 -13.55 -6.52 3.94
C SER A 34 -13.30 -5.09 3.50
N TYR A 35 -12.10 -4.56 3.75
CA TYR A 35 -11.71 -3.22 3.28
C TYR A 35 -11.58 -3.19 1.76
N ALA A 36 -10.93 -4.18 1.15
CA ALA A 36 -10.73 -4.27 -0.29
C ALA A 36 -12.05 -4.27 -1.10
N ARG A 37 -13.16 -4.78 -0.54
CA ARG A 37 -14.48 -4.74 -1.19
C ARG A 37 -15.09 -3.34 -1.31
N ILE A 38 -14.63 -2.39 -0.49
CA ILE A 38 -15.14 -1.01 -0.49
C ILE A 38 -14.42 -0.17 -1.56
N ILE A 39 -13.21 -0.58 -1.94
CA ILE A 39 -12.36 0.17 -2.89
C ILE A 39 -12.78 -0.17 -4.33
N ASP A 40 -13.03 0.86 -5.12
CA ASP A 40 -13.22 0.73 -6.57
C ASP A 40 -11.86 0.69 -7.28
N TYR A 41 -11.31 -0.52 -7.47
CA TYR A 41 -10.01 -0.71 -8.12
C TYR A 41 -10.02 -0.31 -9.60
N ARG A 42 -11.17 -0.40 -10.28
CA ARG A 42 -11.29 0.05 -11.65
C ARG A 42 -11.12 1.57 -11.76
N LEU A 43 -11.76 2.30 -10.85
CA LEU A 43 -11.59 3.75 -10.75
C LEU A 43 -10.15 4.14 -10.42
N LEU A 44 -9.47 3.37 -9.55
CA LEU A 44 -8.05 3.62 -9.24
C LEU A 44 -7.15 3.43 -10.47
N VAL A 45 -7.39 2.39 -11.27
CA VAL A 45 -6.67 2.16 -12.53
C VAL A 45 -6.91 3.32 -13.52
N GLU A 46 -8.16 3.75 -13.68
CA GLU A 46 -8.52 4.88 -14.54
C GLU A 46 -7.84 6.18 -14.11
N GLN A 47 -7.84 6.48 -12.80
CA GLN A 47 -7.16 7.66 -12.26
C GLN A 47 -5.65 7.60 -12.50
N ALA A 48 -5.02 6.44 -12.28
CA ALA A 48 -3.59 6.27 -12.53
C ALA A 48 -3.26 6.39 -14.02
N ALA A 49 -4.09 5.84 -14.90
CA ALA A 49 -3.96 5.97 -16.35
C ALA A 49 -4.10 7.44 -16.79
N THR A 50 -5.08 8.16 -16.24
CA THR A 50 -5.30 9.59 -16.51
C THR A 50 -4.08 10.43 -16.09
N GLU A 51 -3.52 10.15 -14.93
CA GLU A 51 -2.31 10.85 -14.47
C GLU A 51 -1.13 10.58 -15.40
N ARG A 52 -0.93 9.31 -15.77
CA ARG A 52 0.15 8.92 -16.71
C ARG A 52 -0.03 9.49 -18.12
N ALA A 53 -1.28 9.63 -18.56
CA ALA A 53 -1.61 10.22 -19.86
C ALA A 53 -1.18 11.69 -20.01
N ARG A 54 -0.94 12.40 -18.91
CA ARG A 54 -0.49 13.82 -18.94
C ARG A 54 0.82 14.01 -19.70
N ASP A 55 1.68 12.98 -19.70
CA ASP A 55 2.96 12.98 -20.41
C ASP A 55 2.82 12.72 -21.92
N LEU A 56 1.61 12.38 -22.39
CA LEU A 56 1.32 12.11 -23.79
C LEU A 56 0.78 13.36 -24.52
N PRO A 57 0.89 13.37 -25.88
CA PRO A 57 0.19 14.38 -26.68
C PRO A 57 -1.31 14.41 -26.35
N PRO A 58 -1.96 15.58 -26.32
CA PRO A 58 -3.37 15.70 -25.97
C PRO A 58 -4.30 14.80 -26.79
N SER A 59 -4.00 14.58 -28.08
CA SER A 59 -4.77 13.72 -28.99
C SER A 59 -4.78 12.24 -28.59
N ASP A 60 -3.81 11.79 -27.80
CA ASP A 60 -3.58 10.37 -27.50
C ASP A 60 -4.05 9.99 -26.10
N ARG A 61 -4.37 10.99 -25.27
CA ARG A 61 -4.65 10.79 -23.83
C ARG A 61 -5.86 9.90 -23.59
N ASP A 62 -6.97 10.21 -24.22
CA ASP A 62 -8.22 9.46 -24.03
C ASP A 62 -8.08 8.02 -24.53
N ALA A 63 -7.45 7.84 -25.70
CA ALA A 63 -7.20 6.51 -26.25
C ALA A 63 -6.28 5.68 -25.35
N PHE A 64 -5.29 6.30 -24.70
CA PHE A 64 -4.42 5.65 -23.74
C PHE A 64 -5.17 5.23 -22.49
N VAL A 65 -5.98 6.11 -21.90
CA VAL A 65 -6.78 5.79 -20.70
C VAL A 65 -7.74 4.65 -20.99
N ASP A 66 -8.45 4.68 -22.12
CA ASP A 66 -9.33 3.62 -22.54
C ASP A 66 -8.60 2.29 -22.75
N PHE A 67 -7.41 2.33 -23.33
CA PHE A 67 -6.57 1.14 -23.52
C PHE A 67 -6.17 0.54 -22.18
N VAL A 68 -5.55 1.34 -21.30
CA VAL A 68 -5.08 0.86 -19.98
C VAL A 68 -6.22 0.32 -19.13
N THR A 69 -7.38 0.98 -19.11
CA THR A 69 -8.55 0.56 -18.33
C THR A 69 -9.13 -0.78 -18.83
N ARG A 70 -8.95 -1.12 -20.09
CA ARG A 70 -9.34 -2.44 -20.63
C ARG A 70 -8.31 -3.53 -20.35
N GLU A 71 -7.01 -3.19 -20.45
CA GLU A 71 -5.92 -4.17 -20.34
C GLU A 71 -5.54 -4.51 -18.89
N VAL A 72 -5.71 -3.56 -17.95
CA VAL A 72 -5.38 -3.80 -16.53
C VAL A 72 -6.53 -4.52 -15.85
N ASP A 73 -6.24 -5.71 -15.33
CA ASP A 73 -7.18 -6.51 -14.55
C ASP A 73 -7.36 -5.93 -13.14
N ALA A 74 -8.50 -5.29 -12.91
CA ALA A 74 -8.85 -4.69 -11.62
C ALA A 74 -8.98 -5.75 -10.50
N GLU A 75 -9.39 -7.00 -10.82
CA GLU A 75 -9.47 -8.08 -9.85
C GLU A 75 -8.09 -8.57 -9.43
N MET A 76 -7.16 -8.66 -10.38
CA MET A 76 -5.76 -8.96 -10.08
C MET A 76 -5.15 -7.85 -9.22
N THR A 77 -5.43 -6.59 -9.53
CA THR A 77 -5.01 -5.43 -8.72
C THR A 77 -5.57 -5.53 -7.30
N ARG A 78 -6.83 -5.89 -7.14
CA ARG A 78 -7.45 -6.13 -5.83
C ARG A 78 -6.76 -7.25 -5.07
N PHE A 79 -6.44 -8.35 -5.74
CA PHE A 79 -5.74 -9.48 -5.13
C PHE A 79 -4.38 -9.07 -4.55
N TYR A 80 -3.55 -8.37 -5.34
CA TYR A 80 -2.24 -7.88 -4.87
C TYR A 80 -2.38 -6.85 -3.75
N ALA A 81 -3.32 -5.93 -3.87
CA ALA A 81 -3.59 -4.94 -2.82
C ALA A 81 -4.01 -5.62 -1.50
N THR A 82 -4.90 -6.62 -1.57
CA THR A 82 -5.33 -7.39 -0.39
C THR A 82 -4.14 -8.10 0.26
N SER A 83 -3.27 -8.72 -0.53
CA SER A 83 -2.05 -9.36 0.00
C SER A 83 -1.13 -8.35 0.67
N ALA A 84 -0.87 -7.22 0.04
CA ALA A 84 -0.05 -6.15 0.63
C ALA A 84 -0.66 -5.59 1.94
N MET A 85 -1.98 -5.47 2.01
CA MET A 85 -2.67 -5.05 3.25
C MET A 85 -2.45 -6.04 4.40
N VAL A 86 -2.48 -7.34 4.13
CA VAL A 86 -2.20 -8.37 5.15
C VAL A 86 -0.78 -8.27 5.69
N ASP A 87 0.18 -7.86 4.84
CA ASP A 87 1.58 -7.74 5.25
C ASP A 87 1.87 -6.42 5.98
N LEU A 88 1.13 -5.35 5.67
CA LEU A 88 1.42 -3.99 6.16
C LEU A 88 0.59 -3.57 7.38
N PHE A 89 -0.61 -4.10 7.54
CA PHE A 89 -1.57 -3.61 8.53
C PHE A 89 -1.97 -4.68 9.54
N GLU A 90 -2.29 -4.24 10.74
CA GLU A 90 -2.95 -5.09 11.73
C GLU A 90 -4.47 -5.20 11.46
N ALA A 91 -5.09 -6.26 12.00
CA ALA A 91 -6.52 -6.51 11.77
C ALA A 91 -7.43 -5.37 12.27
N GLU A 92 -7.08 -4.74 13.38
CA GLU A 92 -7.80 -3.62 13.96
C GLU A 92 -7.70 -2.37 13.08
N GLU A 93 -6.52 -2.10 12.50
CA GLU A 93 -6.32 -0.99 11.57
C GLU A 93 -7.15 -1.15 10.31
N LEU A 94 -7.18 -2.35 9.73
CA LEU A 94 -7.99 -2.66 8.56
C LEU A 94 -9.49 -2.54 8.84
N ARG A 95 -9.95 -2.95 10.04
CA ARG A 95 -11.34 -2.76 10.45
C ARG A 95 -11.71 -1.28 10.62
N ALA A 96 -10.80 -0.49 11.20
CA ALA A 96 -10.99 0.96 11.34
C ALA A 96 -11.07 1.64 9.96
N LEU A 97 -10.15 1.29 9.03
CA LEU A 97 -10.18 1.77 7.65
C LEU A 97 -11.46 1.36 6.93
N ALA A 98 -11.91 0.11 7.08
CA ALA A 98 -13.15 -0.36 6.48
C ALA A 98 -14.37 0.41 7.03
N SER A 99 -14.42 0.62 8.34
CA SER A 99 -15.48 1.39 8.99
C SER A 99 -15.52 2.84 8.52
N PHE A 100 -14.36 3.48 8.41
CA PHE A 100 -14.23 4.83 7.87
C PHE A 100 -14.65 4.90 6.40
N ALA A 101 -14.13 4.01 5.56
CA ALA A 101 -14.44 3.95 4.13
C ALA A 101 -15.92 3.61 3.84
N ALA A 102 -16.63 2.98 4.76
CA ALA A 102 -18.07 2.71 4.63
C ALA A 102 -18.91 3.98 4.75
N THR A 103 -18.40 5.07 5.36
CA THR A 103 -19.11 6.35 5.48
C THR A 103 -19.01 7.17 4.19
N PRO A 104 -19.99 8.05 3.87
CA PRO A 104 -19.89 8.97 2.75
C PRO A 104 -18.67 9.90 2.85
N GLU A 105 -18.39 10.42 4.04
CA GLU A 105 -17.27 11.31 4.34
C GLU A 105 -15.93 10.60 4.16
N GLY A 106 -15.83 9.35 4.65
CA GLY A 106 -14.64 8.51 4.50
C GLY A 106 -14.32 8.22 3.04
N ARG A 107 -15.31 7.81 2.25
CA ARG A 107 -15.14 7.63 0.79
C ARG A 107 -14.69 8.91 0.10
N SER A 108 -15.35 10.03 0.41
CA SER A 108 -14.98 11.34 -0.14
C SER A 108 -13.56 11.77 0.24
N ALA A 109 -13.14 11.52 1.48
CA ALA A 109 -11.79 11.84 1.94
C ALA A 109 -10.74 10.95 1.24
N LEU A 110 -10.94 9.63 1.22
CA LEU A 110 -10.01 8.68 0.58
C LEU A 110 -9.82 8.97 -0.91
N ALA A 111 -10.89 9.32 -1.62
CA ALA A 111 -10.81 9.69 -3.03
C ALA A 111 -9.98 10.96 -3.31
N LYS A 112 -9.75 11.82 -2.30
CA LYS A 112 -8.97 13.06 -2.43
C LYS A 112 -7.48 12.88 -2.07
N LEU A 113 -7.12 11.80 -1.36
CA LEU A 113 -5.73 11.57 -0.94
C LEU A 113 -4.72 11.51 -2.10
N PRO A 114 -5.01 10.87 -3.25
CA PRO A 114 -4.10 10.90 -4.40
C PRO A 114 -3.86 12.32 -4.93
N ALA A 115 -4.90 13.14 -5.02
CA ALA A 115 -4.78 14.53 -5.45
C ALA A 115 -3.95 15.38 -4.46
N LEU A 116 -4.12 15.15 -3.15
CA LEU A 116 -3.28 15.79 -2.13
C LEU A 116 -1.81 15.38 -2.29
N GLY A 117 -1.54 14.09 -2.51
CA GLY A 117 -0.19 13.59 -2.79
C GLY A 117 0.43 14.25 -4.03
N ALA A 118 -0.33 14.34 -5.12
CA ALA A 118 0.13 14.99 -6.35
C ALA A 118 0.51 16.48 -6.16
N ILE A 119 -0.13 17.17 -5.22
CA ILE A 119 0.22 18.56 -4.87
C ILE A 119 1.46 18.61 -3.97
N LEU A 120 1.57 17.71 -3.00
CA LEU A 120 2.61 17.76 -1.98
C LEU A 120 3.96 17.22 -2.48
N ASN A 121 3.95 16.13 -3.26
CA ASN A 121 5.18 15.46 -3.69
C ASN A 121 6.17 16.40 -4.41
N PRO A 122 5.78 17.23 -5.39
CA PRO A 122 6.70 18.15 -6.05
C PRO A 122 7.28 19.22 -5.10
N ILE A 123 6.51 19.62 -4.08
CA ILE A 123 6.97 20.59 -3.07
C ILE A 123 8.04 19.95 -2.18
N ILE A 124 7.79 18.72 -1.73
CA ILE A 124 8.72 17.95 -0.89
C ILE A 124 10.01 17.64 -1.66
N GLU A 125 9.90 17.18 -2.91
CA GLU A 125 11.07 16.89 -3.76
C GLU A 125 11.96 18.12 -3.97
N ARG A 126 11.35 19.29 -4.21
CA ARG A 126 12.10 20.54 -4.32
C ARG A 126 12.85 20.87 -3.03
N GLN A 127 12.17 20.80 -1.89
CA GLN A 127 12.79 21.06 -0.59
C GLN A 127 13.94 20.09 -0.28
N ILE A 128 13.78 18.80 -0.65
CA ILE A 128 14.83 17.79 -0.49
C ILE A 128 16.03 18.14 -1.40
N THR A 129 15.79 18.53 -2.64
CA THR A 129 16.84 18.93 -3.59
C THR A 129 17.60 20.14 -3.05
N ASP A 130 16.90 21.19 -2.64
CA ASP A 130 17.51 22.39 -2.08
C ASP A 130 18.36 22.07 -0.83
N ALA A 131 17.87 21.18 0.03
CA ALA A 131 18.58 20.74 1.23
C ALA A 131 19.81 19.88 0.88
N ALA A 132 19.70 19.01 -0.12
CA ALA A 132 20.81 18.17 -0.59
C ALA A 132 21.93 19.01 -1.20
N ASP A 133 21.61 20.03 -1.97
CA ASP A 133 22.59 20.96 -2.55
C ASP A 133 23.32 21.78 -1.48
N ALA A 134 22.66 22.06 -0.36
CA ALA A 134 23.25 22.75 0.79
C ALA A 134 24.04 21.82 1.73
N PHE A 135 23.94 20.50 1.58
CA PHE A 135 24.55 19.53 2.49
C PHE A 135 26.08 19.51 2.33
N GLN A 136 26.80 19.81 3.41
CA GLN A 136 28.25 19.63 3.52
C GLN A 136 28.54 18.47 4.49
N PRO A 137 29.15 17.35 4.03
CA PRO A 137 29.49 16.25 4.91
C PRO A 137 30.46 16.70 6.00
N PRO A 138 30.32 16.22 7.25
CA PRO A 138 31.27 16.50 8.32
C PRO A 138 32.64 15.96 7.91
N ARG A 139 33.71 16.78 8.15
CA ARG A 139 35.11 16.43 7.88
C ARG A 139 35.67 15.55 8.99
#